data_c31a4a8ac4fdea3ebdb802256f44e2bd
#
_entry.id   c31a4a8ac4fdea3ebdb802256f44e2bd
#
_cell.length_a   1.000
_cell.length_b   1.000
_cell.length_c   1.000
_cell.angle_alpha   90.00
_cell.angle_beta   90.00
_cell.angle_gamma   90.00
#
_symmetry.space_group_name_H-M   'P 1'
#
loop_
_entity.id
_entity.type
_entity.pdbx_description
1 polymer ?
#
loop_
_entity_poly.entity_id
_entity_poly.type
_entity_poly.pdbx_seq_one_letter_code
_entity_poly.pdbx_strand_id
1 'polypeptide(L)'
;PNFNQLAMKFPVILLTDLDADNCAPELKRKLLGGLEQAENLVFNVAVDEAEAWLMADRDGFAKYISVDVDQLPCAGLQKQGGAKACMEMQFSCKSSYFLTHILIRESSDQTLKKQLMAKGKASKGREYNTAILPFINECWDIESAMRNSDSLCRMVGRIKALL
;
A
#
# COMPACT_ATOMS: atom_id res chain seq x y z
N PRO A 1 0.04 -4.26 22.98
CA PRO A 1 -0.10 -5.71 22.87
C PRO A 1 0.98 -6.23 21.94
N ASN A 2 1.64 -7.31 22.34
CA ASN A 2 2.65 -7.94 21.52
C ASN A 2 1.92 -8.83 20.51
N PHE A 3 1.78 -8.36 19.26
CA PHE A 3 1.10 -9.09 18.18
C PHE A 3 1.70 -10.47 17.94
N ASN A 4 3.01 -10.63 18.17
CA ASN A 4 3.68 -11.92 18.05
C ASN A 4 3.18 -12.93 19.10
N GLN A 5 2.93 -12.48 20.33
CA GLN A 5 2.33 -13.34 21.38
C GLN A 5 0.86 -13.65 21.08
N LEU A 6 0.11 -12.69 20.54
CA LEU A 6 -1.27 -12.93 20.12
C LEU A 6 -1.32 -13.99 19.01
N ALA A 7 -0.38 -13.95 18.08
CA ALA A 7 -0.27 -14.88 16.96
C ALA A 7 0.07 -16.33 17.38
N MET A 8 0.53 -16.54 18.62
CA MET A 8 0.67 -17.91 19.16
C MET A 8 -0.69 -18.58 19.44
N LYS A 9 -1.78 -17.81 19.49
CA LYS A 9 -3.13 -18.31 19.79
C LYS A 9 -4.12 -18.16 18.66
N PHE A 10 -3.94 -17.14 17.80
CA PHE A 10 -4.87 -16.78 16.72
C PHE A 10 -4.09 -16.34 15.49
N PRO A 11 -4.62 -16.53 14.27
CA PRO A 11 -4.08 -15.89 13.08
C PRO A 11 -4.10 -14.36 13.23
N VAL A 12 -2.95 -13.73 13.00
CA VAL A 12 -2.81 -12.26 13.08
C VAL A 12 -2.22 -11.74 11.77
N ILE A 13 -2.88 -10.76 11.18
CA ILE A 13 -2.36 -10.02 10.04
C ILE A 13 -1.90 -8.65 10.56
N LEU A 14 -0.61 -8.37 10.40
CA LEU A 14 -0.01 -7.08 10.74
C LEU A 14 0.55 -6.45 9.46
N LEU A 15 0.04 -5.28 9.12
CA LEU A 15 0.53 -4.47 8.01
C LEU A 15 1.10 -3.16 8.56
N THR A 16 2.25 -2.77 8.05
CA THR A 16 2.86 -1.46 8.29
C THR A 16 3.48 -0.93 7.00
N ASP A 17 3.61 0.38 6.90
CA ASP A 17 4.36 1.01 5.82
C ASP A 17 5.87 0.93 6.09
N LEU A 18 6.69 0.98 5.04
CA LEU A 18 8.14 0.97 5.16
C LEU A 18 8.67 2.32 5.67
N ASP A 19 7.96 3.40 5.36
CA ASP A 19 8.31 4.79 5.71
C ASP A 19 9.77 5.16 5.36
N ALA A 20 10.55 5.58 6.37
CA ALA A 20 11.93 6.01 6.22
C ALA A 20 12.95 4.87 6.46
N ASP A 21 12.49 3.65 6.72
CA ASP A 21 13.39 2.50 6.92
C ASP A 21 13.96 2.00 5.58
N ASN A 22 15.19 1.52 5.60
CA ASN A 22 15.92 1.17 4.37
C ASN A 22 15.44 -0.12 3.71
N CYS A 23 14.93 -1.08 4.50
CA CYS A 23 14.40 -2.32 3.93
C CYS A 23 13.38 -3.01 4.85
N ALA A 24 12.40 -3.66 4.24
CA ALA A 24 11.32 -4.35 4.93
C ALA A 24 11.79 -5.47 5.90
N PRO A 25 12.79 -6.32 5.57
CA PRO A 25 13.33 -7.31 6.51
C PRO A 25 13.94 -6.68 7.77
N GLU A 26 14.63 -5.55 7.64
CA GLU A 26 15.23 -4.85 8.77
C GLU A 26 14.18 -4.22 9.69
N LEU A 27 13.19 -3.55 9.09
CA LEU A 27 12.04 -3.02 9.83
C LEU A 27 11.31 -4.12 10.62
N LYS A 28 11.05 -5.26 9.99
CA LYS A 28 10.43 -6.41 10.68
C LYS A 28 11.25 -6.89 11.87
N ARG A 29 12.56 -7.05 11.72
CA ARG A 29 13.46 -7.48 12.79
C ARG A 29 13.44 -6.49 13.95
N LYS A 30 13.49 -5.19 13.66
CA LYS A 30 13.40 -4.10 14.63
C LYS A 30 12.07 -4.15 15.41
N LEU A 31 10.94 -4.29 14.70
CA LEU A 31 9.61 -4.31 15.32
C LEU A 31 9.31 -5.60 16.11
N LEU A 32 9.89 -6.72 15.70
CA LEU A 32 9.84 -7.97 16.46
C LEU A 32 10.76 -7.97 17.68
N GLY A 33 11.64 -6.97 17.82
CA GLY A 33 12.58 -6.88 18.95
C GLY A 33 13.56 -8.05 19.03
N GLY A 34 13.93 -8.63 17.89
CA GLY A 34 14.81 -9.79 17.80
C GLY A 34 14.13 -11.13 18.12
N LEU A 35 12.82 -11.13 18.39
CA LEU A 35 12.06 -12.36 18.57
C LEU A 35 11.81 -13.05 17.23
N GLU A 36 11.73 -14.38 17.25
CA GLU A 36 11.29 -15.17 16.11
C GLU A 36 9.80 -14.90 15.82
N GLN A 37 9.45 -14.76 14.55
CA GLN A 37 8.08 -14.50 14.12
C GLN A 37 7.23 -15.75 14.32
N ALA A 38 6.10 -15.62 15.04
CA ALA A 38 5.15 -16.71 15.23
C ALA A 38 4.56 -17.18 13.89
N GLU A 39 4.29 -18.48 13.75
CA GLU A 39 3.80 -19.10 12.51
C GLU A 39 2.50 -18.47 12.02
N ASN A 40 1.58 -18.16 12.92
CA ASN A 40 0.29 -17.54 12.59
C ASN A 40 0.35 -16.01 12.45
N LEU A 41 1.55 -15.40 12.45
CA LEU A 41 1.72 -13.97 12.22
C LEU A 41 2.04 -13.71 10.75
N VAL A 42 1.07 -13.23 9.99
CA VAL A 42 1.35 -12.60 8.69
C VAL A 42 1.78 -11.16 8.93
N PHE A 43 3.08 -10.96 9.06
CA PHE A 43 3.64 -9.62 9.19
C PHE A 43 4.13 -9.15 7.82
N ASN A 44 3.48 -8.14 7.26
CA ASN A 44 3.84 -7.56 5.97
C ASN A 44 4.19 -6.09 6.09
N VAL A 45 5.06 -5.65 5.18
CA VAL A 45 5.45 -4.25 5.03
C VAL A 45 5.05 -3.83 3.62
N ALA A 46 4.21 -2.81 3.52
CA ALA A 46 3.93 -2.17 2.23
C ALA A 46 5.18 -1.38 1.83
N VAL A 47 5.71 -1.72 0.67
CA VAL A 47 6.81 -0.98 0.07
C VAL A 47 6.22 0.32 -0.46
N ASP A 48 6.87 1.44 -0.11
CA ASP A 48 6.32 2.76 -0.21
C ASP A 48 5.20 2.98 0.85
N GLU A 49 3.94 2.76 0.55
CA GLU A 49 2.80 2.85 1.49
C GLU A 49 1.65 1.98 0.96
N ALA A 50 0.60 1.76 1.76
CA ALA A 50 -0.58 1.02 1.33
C ALA A 50 -1.28 1.65 0.12
N GLU A 51 -1.18 2.97 -0.05
CA GLU A 51 -1.68 3.70 -1.21
C GLU A 51 -1.04 3.25 -2.53
N ALA A 52 0.22 2.83 -2.49
CA ALA A 52 0.90 2.26 -3.67
C ALA A 52 0.21 0.98 -4.16
N TRP A 53 -0.26 0.14 -3.23
CA TRP A 53 -0.99 -1.08 -3.58
C TRP A 53 -2.34 -0.80 -4.24
N LEU A 54 -3.05 0.24 -3.80
CA LEU A 54 -4.31 0.65 -4.42
C LEU A 54 -4.07 1.14 -5.85
N MET A 55 -3.07 2.00 -6.03
CA MET A 55 -2.69 2.53 -7.35
C MET A 55 -2.02 1.50 -8.26
N ALA A 56 -1.60 0.34 -7.73
CA ALA A 56 -1.07 -0.76 -8.53
C ALA A 56 -2.13 -1.43 -9.42
N ASP A 57 -3.41 -1.35 -9.07
CA ASP A 57 -4.52 -1.56 -10.00
C ASP A 57 -4.75 -0.28 -10.82
N ARG A 58 -3.82 -0.01 -11.76
CA ARG A 58 -3.74 1.28 -12.47
C ARG A 58 -5.04 1.65 -13.18
N ASP A 59 -5.60 0.72 -13.95
CA ASP A 59 -6.80 0.97 -14.74
C ASP A 59 -8.03 1.16 -13.84
N GLY A 60 -8.22 0.28 -12.85
CA GLY A 60 -9.31 0.36 -11.88
C GLY A 60 -9.24 1.63 -11.06
N PHE A 61 -8.05 1.99 -10.55
CA PHE A 61 -7.87 3.18 -9.73
C PHE A 61 -8.05 4.47 -10.53
N ALA A 62 -7.45 4.55 -11.74
CA ALA A 62 -7.61 5.69 -12.65
C ALA A 62 -9.08 5.96 -12.99
N LYS A 63 -9.81 4.89 -13.33
CA LYS A 63 -11.24 4.95 -13.60
C LYS A 63 -12.03 5.44 -12.38
N TYR A 64 -11.71 4.90 -11.19
CA TYR A 64 -12.40 5.26 -9.95
C TYR A 64 -12.26 6.74 -9.62
N ILE A 65 -11.04 7.29 -9.67
CA ILE A 65 -10.81 8.71 -9.36
C ILE A 65 -10.98 9.64 -10.57
N SER A 66 -11.40 9.10 -11.72
CA SER A 66 -11.67 9.86 -12.96
C SER A 66 -10.47 10.67 -13.45
N VAL A 67 -9.32 9.99 -13.60
CA VAL A 67 -8.09 10.53 -14.22
C VAL A 67 -7.67 9.65 -15.40
N ASP A 68 -6.76 10.16 -16.23
CA ASP A 68 -6.12 9.35 -17.25
C ASP A 68 -5.13 8.36 -16.60
N VAL A 69 -5.13 7.11 -17.05
CA VAL A 69 -4.23 6.05 -16.53
C VAL A 69 -2.75 6.39 -16.73
N ASP A 70 -2.42 7.17 -17.74
CA ASP A 70 -1.05 7.62 -18.01
C ASP A 70 -0.52 8.60 -16.96
N GLN A 71 -1.38 9.14 -16.12
CA GLN A 71 -0.97 9.98 -14.99
C GLN A 71 -0.56 9.17 -13.76
N LEU A 72 -0.91 7.88 -13.70
CA LEU A 72 -0.40 6.99 -12.65
C LEU A 72 1.02 6.51 -13.00
N PRO A 73 1.88 6.38 -11.97
CA PRO A 73 3.20 5.81 -12.16
C PRO A 73 3.13 4.41 -12.77
N CYS A 74 4.17 4.02 -13.51
CA CYS A 74 4.34 2.64 -13.94
C CYS A 74 5.02 1.82 -12.84
N ALA A 75 4.77 0.52 -12.85
CA ALA A 75 5.57 -0.41 -12.07
C ALA A 75 6.93 -0.64 -12.72
N GLY A 76 7.94 -0.89 -11.91
CA GLY A 76 9.29 -1.17 -12.37
C GLY A 76 10.09 -1.92 -11.32
N LEU A 77 11.24 -2.47 -11.73
CA LEU A 77 12.12 -3.21 -10.83
C LEU A 77 12.82 -2.25 -9.87
N GLN A 78 12.60 -2.45 -8.59
CA GLN A 78 13.24 -1.71 -7.51
C GLN A 78 14.17 -2.63 -6.71
N LYS A 79 15.34 -2.10 -6.32
CA LYS A 79 16.25 -2.74 -5.37
C LYS A 79 16.10 -2.06 -4.01
N GLN A 80 15.82 -2.87 -3.00
CA GLN A 80 15.79 -2.41 -1.62
C GLN A 80 16.97 -3.00 -0.86
N GLY A 81 17.94 -2.16 -0.48
CA GLY A 81 18.98 -2.51 0.47
C GLY A 81 19.69 -3.85 0.23
N GLY A 82 20.23 -4.12 -0.94
CA GLY A 82 20.96 -5.38 -1.24
C GLY A 82 20.07 -6.62 -1.48
N ALA A 83 18.76 -6.49 -1.36
CA ALA A 83 17.83 -7.56 -1.68
C ALA A 83 17.66 -7.78 -3.20
N LYS A 84 17.04 -8.91 -3.57
CA LYS A 84 16.65 -9.16 -4.96
C LYS A 84 15.70 -8.04 -5.44
N ALA A 85 15.91 -7.57 -6.66
CA ALA A 85 14.99 -6.60 -7.27
C ALA A 85 13.57 -7.16 -7.31
N CYS A 86 12.59 -6.33 -6.99
CA CYS A 86 11.17 -6.66 -7.00
C CYS A 86 10.39 -5.62 -7.81
N MET A 87 9.26 -6.05 -8.37
CA MET A 87 8.35 -5.21 -9.12
C MET A 87 7.51 -4.40 -8.14
N GLU A 88 7.61 -3.08 -8.19
CA GLU A 88 6.81 -2.17 -7.38
C GLU A 88 6.47 -0.91 -8.18
N MET A 89 5.41 -0.23 -7.80
CA MET A 89 5.05 1.09 -8.36
C MET A 89 6.17 2.09 -8.08
N GLN A 90 6.50 2.94 -9.06
CA GLN A 90 7.61 3.89 -8.96
C GLN A 90 7.09 5.32 -8.77
N PHE A 91 7.11 5.80 -7.54
CA PHE A 91 6.69 7.15 -7.22
C PHE A 91 7.89 8.11 -7.12
N SER A 92 7.69 9.37 -7.52
CA SER A 92 8.67 10.45 -7.33
C SER A 92 8.70 11.02 -5.91
N CYS A 93 7.71 10.69 -5.10
CA CYS A 93 7.53 11.07 -3.69
C CYS A 93 6.71 9.99 -3.00
N LYS A 94 6.40 10.13 -1.71
CA LYS A 94 5.51 9.18 -1.00
C LYS A 94 4.19 9.00 -1.75
N SER A 95 3.71 7.76 -1.88
CA SER A 95 2.51 7.44 -2.65
C SER A 95 1.25 8.13 -2.13
N SER A 96 1.11 8.28 -0.80
CA SER A 96 0.02 9.05 -0.20
C SER A 96 0.07 10.53 -0.57
N TYR A 97 1.27 11.11 -0.62
CA TYR A 97 1.45 12.51 -1.06
C TYR A 97 1.15 12.65 -2.55
N PHE A 98 1.65 11.72 -3.37
CA PHE A 98 1.36 11.69 -4.79
C PHE A 98 -0.15 11.68 -5.04
N LEU A 99 -0.88 10.77 -4.39
CA LEU A 99 -2.32 10.68 -4.51
C LEU A 99 -3.03 11.98 -4.11
N THR A 100 -2.72 12.51 -2.92
CA THR A 100 -3.52 13.58 -2.29
C THR A 100 -3.13 15.00 -2.73
N HIS A 101 -1.94 15.18 -3.30
CA HIS A 101 -1.41 16.50 -3.69
C HIS A 101 -1.15 16.65 -5.18
N ILE A 102 -0.95 15.55 -5.91
CA ILE A 102 -0.60 15.58 -7.33
C ILE A 102 -1.75 14.97 -8.14
N LEU A 103 -1.93 13.66 -8.08
CA LEU A 103 -2.83 12.92 -8.95
C LEU A 103 -4.28 13.38 -8.87
N ILE A 104 -4.80 13.57 -7.65
CA ILE A 104 -6.21 13.95 -7.46
C ILE A 104 -6.56 15.33 -8.04
N ARG A 105 -5.58 16.19 -8.28
CA ARG A 105 -5.80 17.49 -8.91
C ARG A 105 -6.27 17.38 -10.35
N GLU A 106 -5.88 16.30 -11.01
CA GLU A 106 -6.23 16.00 -12.40
C GLU A 106 -7.61 15.32 -12.53
N SER A 107 -8.19 14.90 -11.40
CA SER A 107 -9.51 14.26 -11.40
C SER A 107 -10.59 15.17 -11.97
N SER A 108 -11.42 14.63 -12.85
CA SER A 108 -12.64 15.27 -13.34
C SER A 108 -13.81 15.12 -12.37
N ASP A 109 -13.75 14.18 -11.40
CA ASP A 109 -14.74 14.04 -10.34
C ASP A 109 -14.48 15.05 -9.22
N GLN A 110 -15.30 16.10 -9.19
CA GLN A 110 -15.17 17.20 -8.21
C GLN A 110 -15.47 16.74 -6.78
N THR A 111 -16.27 15.71 -6.58
CA THR A 111 -16.60 15.17 -5.26
C THR A 111 -15.42 14.43 -4.68
N LEU A 112 -14.86 13.46 -5.40
CA LEU A 112 -13.66 12.74 -4.98
C LEU A 112 -12.46 13.68 -4.83
N LYS A 113 -12.31 14.64 -5.74
CA LYS A 113 -11.27 15.67 -5.65
C LYS A 113 -11.35 16.44 -4.34
N LYS A 114 -12.54 16.88 -3.94
CA LYS A 114 -12.74 17.62 -2.68
C LYS A 114 -12.47 16.76 -1.44
N GLN A 115 -12.82 15.48 -1.49
CA GLN A 115 -12.67 14.55 -0.37
C GLN A 115 -11.25 14.08 -0.17
N LEU A 116 -10.52 13.78 -1.26
CA LEU A 116 -9.17 13.22 -1.22
C LEU A 116 -8.07 14.29 -1.14
N MET A 117 -8.30 15.48 -1.72
CA MET A 117 -7.28 16.52 -1.78
C MET A 117 -6.92 17.04 -0.38
N ALA A 118 -5.64 16.93 -0.05
CA ALA A 118 -5.09 17.50 1.17
C ALA A 118 -5.10 19.04 1.12
N LYS A 119 -5.39 19.69 2.24
CA LYS A 119 -5.44 21.16 2.36
C LYS A 119 -4.46 21.66 3.41
N GLY A 120 -3.76 22.71 3.08
CA GLY A 120 -2.80 23.34 3.98
C GLY A 120 -1.68 22.38 4.38
N LYS A 121 -1.50 22.15 5.69
CA LYS A 121 -0.47 21.25 6.25
C LYS A 121 -0.97 19.81 6.44
N ALA A 122 -2.20 19.49 6.06
CA ALA A 122 -2.73 18.14 6.20
C ALA A 122 -2.04 17.19 5.20
N SER A 123 -1.79 15.95 5.62
CA SER A 123 -1.23 14.90 4.75
C SER A 123 -2.30 14.25 3.86
N LYS A 124 -3.56 14.27 4.30
CA LYS A 124 -4.70 13.63 3.60
C LYS A 124 -5.92 14.55 3.63
N GLY A 125 -6.84 14.36 2.69
CA GLY A 125 -8.14 15.04 2.66
C GLY A 125 -8.98 14.68 3.88
N ARG A 126 -9.92 15.56 4.25
CA ARG A 126 -10.74 15.36 5.46
C ARG A 126 -11.60 14.09 5.42
N GLU A 127 -12.04 13.69 4.23
CA GLU A 127 -12.93 12.55 4.03
C GLU A 127 -12.20 11.41 3.29
N TYR A 128 -10.86 11.35 3.44
CA TYR A 128 -10.00 10.41 2.72
C TYR A 128 -10.47 8.96 2.83
N ASN A 129 -10.68 8.47 4.05
CA ASN A 129 -11.09 7.08 4.26
C ASN A 129 -12.48 6.81 3.66
N THR A 130 -13.43 7.73 3.82
CA THR A 130 -14.78 7.62 3.24
C THR A 130 -14.72 7.53 1.72
N ALA A 131 -13.80 8.26 1.10
CA ALA A 131 -13.64 8.29 -0.35
C ALA A 131 -12.90 7.06 -0.90
N ILE A 132 -11.98 6.46 -0.13
CA ILE A 132 -11.19 5.31 -0.59
C ILE A 132 -11.86 3.96 -0.31
N LEU A 133 -12.61 3.82 0.77
CA LEU A 133 -13.24 2.56 1.14
C LEU A 133 -14.15 1.95 0.06
N PRO A 134 -14.98 2.71 -0.68
CA PRO A 134 -15.77 2.13 -1.77
C PRO A 134 -14.91 1.53 -2.88
N PHE A 135 -13.77 2.14 -3.23
CA PHE A 135 -12.83 1.55 -4.17
C PHE A 135 -12.33 0.20 -3.69
N ILE A 136 -11.87 0.13 -2.44
CA ILE A 136 -11.32 -1.10 -1.85
C ILE A 136 -12.36 -2.23 -1.82
N ASN A 137 -13.60 -1.91 -1.47
CA ASN A 137 -14.64 -2.90 -1.25
C ASN A 137 -15.31 -3.39 -2.53
N GLU A 138 -15.38 -2.55 -3.57
CA GLU A 138 -16.28 -2.79 -4.71
C GLU A 138 -15.56 -2.80 -6.06
N CYS A 139 -14.42 -2.11 -6.17
CA CYS A 139 -13.79 -1.84 -7.46
C CYS A 139 -12.37 -2.42 -7.60
N TRP A 140 -11.65 -2.61 -6.49
CA TRP A 140 -10.23 -2.95 -6.51
C TRP A 140 -9.97 -4.35 -7.08
N ASP A 141 -9.30 -4.42 -8.22
CA ASP A 141 -8.80 -5.67 -8.78
C ASP A 141 -7.43 -6.02 -8.17
N ILE A 142 -7.48 -6.84 -7.11
CA ILE A 142 -6.28 -7.30 -6.39
C ILE A 142 -5.33 -8.07 -7.32
N GLU A 143 -5.86 -8.83 -8.28
CA GLU A 143 -5.03 -9.61 -9.21
C GLU A 143 -4.30 -8.69 -10.20
N SER A 144 -4.94 -7.63 -10.65
CA SER A 144 -4.30 -6.59 -11.43
C SER A 144 -3.20 -5.88 -10.64
N ALA A 145 -3.50 -5.49 -9.40
CA ALA A 145 -2.55 -4.84 -8.51
C ALA A 145 -1.32 -5.72 -8.19
N MET A 146 -1.51 -7.02 -7.97
CA MET A 146 -0.40 -7.96 -7.71
C MET A 146 0.61 -8.07 -8.86
N ARG A 147 0.19 -7.84 -10.10
CA ARG A 147 1.12 -7.82 -11.25
C ARG A 147 2.09 -6.64 -11.20
N ASN A 148 1.72 -5.58 -10.53
CA ASN A 148 2.46 -4.33 -10.40
C ASN A 148 3.11 -4.15 -9.02
N SER A 149 2.89 -5.08 -8.07
CA SER A 149 3.44 -5.01 -6.71
C SER A 149 3.75 -6.40 -6.16
N ASP A 150 5.03 -6.75 -6.10
CA ASP A 150 5.51 -7.99 -5.48
C ASP A 150 5.27 -8.01 -3.96
N SER A 151 5.28 -6.85 -3.31
CA SER A 151 5.00 -6.76 -1.87
C SER A 151 3.55 -7.12 -1.56
N LEU A 152 2.60 -6.66 -2.37
CA LEU A 152 1.19 -7.07 -2.28
C LEU A 152 1.02 -8.55 -2.62
N CYS A 153 1.64 -9.03 -3.71
CA CYS A 153 1.59 -10.43 -4.10
C CYS A 153 2.06 -11.36 -2.97
N ARG A 154 3.18 -11.02 -2.30
CA ARG A 154 3.68 -11.76 -1.14
C ARG A 154 2.72 -11.72 0.05
N MET A 155 2.05 -10.60 0.30
CA MET A 155 1.06 -10.50 1.37
C MET A 155 -0.13 -11.43 1.11
N VAL A 156 -0.72 -11.34 -0.08
CA VAL A 156 -1.87 -12.18 -0.48
C VAL A 156 -1.51 -13.66 -0.40
N GLY A 157 -0.32 -14.05 -0.89
CA GLY A 157 0.15 -15.44 -0.80
C GLY A 157 0.27 -15.94 0.64
N ARG A 158 0.76 -15.11 1.56
CA ARG A 158 0.86 -15.47 3.00
C ARG A 158 -0.50 -15.57 3.68
N ILE A 159 -1.44 -14.69 3.33
CA ILE A 159 -2.82 -14.76 3.87
C ILE A 159 -3.50 -16.04 3.37
N LYS A 160 -3.37 -16.37 2.08
CA LYS A 160 -3.91 -17.61 1.52
C LYS A 160 -3.34 -18.88 2.18
N ALA A 161 -2.10 -18.82 2.65
CA ALA A 161 -1.46 -19.94 3.35
C ALA A 161 -1.90 -20.09 4.82
N LEU A 162 -2.60 -19.11 5.40
CA LEU A 162 -3.18 -19.20 6.74
C LEU A 162 -4.61 -19.78 6.75
N LEU A 163 -5.26 -19.81 5.59
CA LEU A 163 -6.64 -20.30 5.41
C LEU A 163 -6.67 -21.77 5.04
#